data_f7e147b4fc02fb12c0279c26b400bb3b
#
_entry.id   f7e147b4fc02fb12c0279c26b400bb3b
#
_cell.length_a   1.000
_cell.length_b   1.000
_cell.length_c   1.000
_cell.angle_alpha   90.00
_cell.angle_beta   90.00
_cell.angle_gamma   90.00
#
_symmetry.space_group_name_H-M   'P 1'
#
loop_
_entity.id
_entity.type
_entity.pdbx_description
1 polymer ?
#
loop_
_entity_poly.entity_id
_entity_poly.type
_entity_poly.pdbx_seq_one_letter_code
_entity_poly.pdbx_strand_id
1 'polypeptide(L)'
;NELDRILHAQGKHTYLLDGDNVRHGLNRDLGFTEEDRVENIRRVAEVAKLMADAGLIVLVSFISPFRDERRMARELMEEGEFIEIFVDTPLDECARRDPKGLYEKALAGKIANFTGVSSCYEAPENPELHIRTVGHQPTDLALAIEEFLDCRIGGQMTPLQRPT
;
A
#
# COMPACT_ATOMS: atom_id res chain seq x y z
N ASN A 1 5.16 6.96 4.53
CA ASN A 1 6.22 7.60 5.33
C ASN A 1 5.71 8.07 6.71
N GLU A 2 4.57 8.82 6.81
CA GLU A 2 4.07 9.30 8.12
C GLU A 2 3.69 8.14 9.06
N LEU A 3 2.94 7.16 8.58
CA LEU A 3 2.60 5.98 9.36
C LEU A 3 3.83 5.21 9.84
N ASP A 4 4.81 5.00 8.95
CA ASP A 4 6.08 4.35 9.28
C ASP A 4 6.80 5.09 10.43
N ARG A 5 6.88 6.42 10.35
CA ARG A 5 7.48 7.26 11.40
C ARG A 5 6.75 7.14 12.74
N ILE A 6 5.41 7.10 12.72
CA ILE A 6 4.58 6.96 13.93
C ILE A 6 4.84 5.59 14.57
N LEU A 7 4.74 4.51 13.81
CA LEU A 7 4.94 3.15 14.31
C LEU A 7 6.37 2.93 14.83
N HIS A 8 7.36 3.46 14.12
CA HIS A 8 8.76 3.38 14.55
C HIS A 8 9.01 4.14 15.87
N ALA A 9 8.40 5.32 16.04
CA ALA A 9 8.48 6.08 17.29
C ALA A 9 7.88 5.33 18.50
N GLN A 10 6.97 4.39 18.27
CA GLN A 10 6.40 3.48 19.27
C GLN A 10 7.24 2.22 19.50
N GLY A 11 8.40 2.10 18.86
CA GLY A 11 9.27 0.93 18.95
C GLY A 11 8.81 -0.28 18.15
N LYS A 12 7.83 -0.11 17.23
CA LYS A 12 7.39 -1.17 16.32
C LYS A 12 8.41 -1.33 15.18
N HIS A 13 8.71 -2.56 14.83
CA HIS A 13 9.63 -2.88 13.72
C HIS A 13 8.85 -2.84 12.40
N THR A 14 9.12 -1.84 11.59
CA THR A 14 8.44 -1.60 10.32
C THR A 14 9.39 -1.69 9.14
N TYR A 15 8.87 -1.98 7.96
CA TYR A 15 9.57 -1.82 6.70
C TYR A 15 8.63 -1.28 5.63
N LEU A 16 9.05 -0.22 4.92
CA LEU A 16 8.28 0.40 3.85
C LEU A 16 8.76 -0.10 2.49
N LEU A 17 7.88 -0.82 1.79
CA LEU A 17 8.02 -1.16 0.39
C LEU A 17 7.26 -0.12 -0.44
N ASP A 18 7.96 0.72 -1.16
CA ASP A 18 7.37 1.69 -2.09
C ASP A 18 7.77 1.42 -3.55
N GLY A 19 6.99 2.00 -4.47
CA GLY A 19 7.17 1.75 -5.89
C GLY A 19 8.53 2.20 -6.44
N ASP A 20 9.10 3.27 -5.89
CA ASP A 20 10.39 3.80 -6.37
C ASP A 20 11.53 2.87 -5.92
N ASN A 21 11.59 2.50 -4.64
CA ASN A 21 12.63 1.62 -4.10
C ASN A 21 12.63 0.23 -4.78
N VAL A 22 11.45 -0.36 -4.92
CA VAL A 22 11.32 -1.72 -5.49
C VAL A 22 11.67 -1.73 -6.98
N ARG A 23 11.24 -0.70 -7.75
CA ARG A 23 11.50 -0.63 -9.20
C ARG A 23 12.96 -0.32 -9.54
N HIS A 24 13.70 0.33 -8.67
CA HIS A 24 15.14 0.56 -8.88
C HIS A 24 16.01 -0.68 -8.60
N GLY A 25 15.48 -1.65 -7.85
CA GLY A 25 16.18 -2.87 -7.45
C GLY A 25 15.50 -4.15 -7.96
N LEU A 26 14.66 -4.71 -7.10
CA LEU A 26 14.01 -6.03 -7.29
C LEU A 26 13.24 -6.14 -8.61
N ASN A 27 12.53 -5.10 -9.03
CA ASN A 27 11.65 -5.09 -10.20
C ASN A 27 12.15 -4.17 -11.32
N ARG A 28 13.47 -3.96 -11.42
CA ARG A 28 14.08 -3.11 -12.43
C ARG A 28 13.90 -3.59 -13.89
N ASP A 29 13.57 -4.87 -14.05
CA ASP A 29 13.30 -5.53 -15.32
C ASP A 29 11.86 -5.31 -15.81
N LEU A 30 10.96 -4.80 -14.96
CA LEU A 30 9.55 -4.61 -15.27
C LEU A 30 9.25 -3.18 -15.76
N GLY A 31 8.41 -3.09 -16.79
CA GLY A 31 7.85 -1.85 -17.31
C GLY A 31 6.52 -1.46 -16.66
N PHE A 32 5.60 -0.93 -17.49
CA PHE A 32 4.29 -0.41 -17.04
C PHE A 32 3.12 -0.98 -17.83
N THR A 33 3.31 -2.10 -18.56
CA THR A 33 2.20 -2.86 -19.14
C THR A 33 1.33 -3.45 -18.03
N GLU A 34 0.16 -3.97 -18.36
CA GLU A 34 -0.70 -4.64 -17.38
C GLU A 34 0.00 -5.85 -16.79
N GLU A 35 0.63 -6.68 -17.63
CA GLU A 35 1.39 -7.86 -17.20
C GLU A 35 2.54 -7.50 -16.26
N ASP A 36 3.31 -6.44 -16.58
CA ASP A 36 4.38 -5.96 -15.72
C ASP A 36 3.87 -5.46 -14.37
N ARG A 37 2.69 -4.84 -14.33
CA ARG A 37 2.07 -4.39 -13.08
C ARG A 37 1.64 -5.57 -12.21
N VAL A 38 0.99 -6.58 -12.80
CA VAL A 38 0.60 -7.82 -12.11
C VAL A 38 1.84 -8.50 -11.52
N GLU A 39 2.89 -8.70 -12.32
CA GLU A 39 4.13 -9.32 -11.86
C GLU A 39 4.84 -8.48 -10.80
N ASN A 40 4.80 -7.13 -10.91
CA ASN A 40 5.34 -6.24 -9.89
C ASN A 40 4.65 -6.45 -8.54
N ILE A 41 3.32 -6.49 -8.51
CA ILE A 41 2.57 -6.72 -7.27
C ILE A 41 2.80 -8.13 -6.73
N ARG A 42 2.86 -9.14 -7.61
CA ARG A 42 3.17 -10.51 -7.20
C ARG A 42 4.51 -10.60 -6.47
N ARG A 43 5.58 -10.05 -7.04
CA ARG A 43 6.91 -10.05 -6.40
C ARG A 43 6.92 -9.28 -5.08
N VAL A 44 6.26 -8.14 -5.03
CA VAL A 44 6.16 -7.33 -3.81
C VAL A 44 5.42 -8.09 -2.72
N ALA A 45 4.32 -8.77 -3.05
CA ALA A 45 3.53 -9.56 -2.11
C ALA A 45 4.35 -10.72 -1.50
N GLU A 46 5.14 -11.43 -2.32
CA GLU A 46 6.05 -12.49 -1.84
C GLU A 46 7.11 -11.95 -0.87
N VAL A 47 7.72 -10.81 -1.19
CA VAL A 47 8.71 -10.17 -0.31
C VAL A 47 8.04 -9.70 0.99
N ALA A 48 6.84 -9.10 0.89
CA ALA A 48 6.09 -8.65 2.06
C ALA A 48 5.73 -9.83 2.98
N LYS A 49 5.34 -10.99 2.40
CA LYS A 49 5.09 -12.22 3.17
C LYS A 49 6.32 -12.66 3.95
N LEU A 50 7.47 -12.77 3.29
CA LEU A 50 8.72 -13.18 3.95
C LEU A 50 9.12 -12.22 5.08
N MET A 51 8.90 -10.91 4.90
CA MET A 51 9.19 -9.91 5.93
C MET A 51 8.19 -9.99 7.10
N ALA A 52 6.91 -10.24 6.81
CA ALA A 52 5.88 -10.45 7.84
C ALA A 52 6.18 -11.70 8.66
N ASP A 53 6.58 -12.81 8.03
CA ASP A 53 7.00 -14.05 8.70
C ASP A 53 8.24 -13.83 9.59
N ALA A 54 9.08 -12.87 9.24
CA ALA A 54 10.21 -12.45 10.07
C ALA A 54 9.81 -11.53 11.24
N GLY A 55 8.51 -11.21 11.40
CA GLY A 55 7.97 -10.41 12.48
C GLY A 55 7.96 -8.90 12.23
N LEU A 56 8.06 -8.46 10.98
CA LEU A 56 8.00 -7.04 10.64
C LEU A 56 6.58 -6.61 10.30
N ILE A 57 6.23 -5.39 10.63
CA ILE A 57 5.05 -4.71 10.07
C ILE A 57 5.46 -4.14 8.70
N VAL A 58 4.91 -4.70 7.63
CA VAL A 58 5.28 -4.32 6.26
C VAL A 58 4.26 -3.33 5.71
N LEU A 59 4.74 -2.12 5.40
CA LEU A 59 3.93 -1.07 4.79
C LEU A 59 4.16 -1.10 3.27
N VAL A 60 3.15 -1.53 2.51
CA VAL A 60 3.23 -1.65 1.06
C VAL A 60 2.50 -0.46 0.41
N SER A 61 3.25 0.45 -0.23
CA SER A 61 2.73 1.67 -0.83
C SER A 61 2.81 1.61 -2.35
N PHE A 62 1.77 1.04 -2.96
CA PHE A 62 1.64 0.88 -4.41
C PHE A 62 0.24 1.29 -4.87
N ILE A 63 0.11 1.65 -6.16
CA ILE A 63 -1.20 1.95 -6.75
C ILE A 63 -2.08 0.70 -6.76
N SER A 64 -1.52 -0.47 -7.07
CA SER A 64 -2.22 -1.78 -7.12
C SER A 64 -3.59 -1.67 -7.81
N PRO A 65 -3.62 -1.35 -9.13
CA PRO A 65 -4.83 -0.86 -9.77
C PRO A 65 -5.92 -1.90 -9.93
N PHE A 66 -5.59 -3.20 -9.92
CA PHE A 66 -6.54 -4.28 -10.20
C PHE A 66 -6.91 -5.05 -8.94
N ARG A 67 -8.20 -5.42 -8.83
CA ARG A 67 -8.72 -6.17 -7.67
C ARG A 67 -8.08 -7.54 -7.53
N ASP A 68 -7.84 -8.20 -8.66
CA ASP A 68 -7.26 -9.55 -8.68
C ASP A 68 -5.84 -9.58 -8.11
N GLU A 69 -5.04 -8.55 -8.38
CA GLU A 69 -3.70 -8.40 -7.79
C GLU A 69 -3.76 -8.27 -6.27
N ARG A 70 -4.68 -7.44 -5.75
CA ARG A 70 -4.84 -7.23 -4.32
C ARG A 70 -5.38 -8.48 -3.63
N ARG A 71 -6.31 -9.20 -4.29
CA ARG A 71 -6.80 -10.50 -3.82
C ARG A 71 -5.68 -11.54 -3.76
N MET A 72 -4.89 -11.67 -4.82
CA MET A 72 -3.72 -12.56 -4.85
C MET A 72 -2.74 -12.26 -3.70
N ALA A 73 -2.44 -10.98 -3.45
CA ALA A 73 -1.57 -10.59 -2.34
C ALA A 73 -2.18 -10.93 -0.98
N ARG A 74 -3.49 -10.77 -0.80
CA ARG A 74 -4.22 -11.16 0.40
C ARG A 74 -4.17 -12.67 0.65
N GLU A 75 -4.35 -13.48 -0.40
CA GLU A 75 -4.37 -14.95 -0.32
C GLU A 75 -3.00 -15.56 0.06
N LEU A 76 -1.91 -14.82 -0.06
CA LEU A 76 -0.59 -15.23 0.42
C LEU A 76 -0.44 -15.11 1.94
N MET A 77 -1.25 -14.29 2.60
CA MET A 77 -1.15 -14.00 4.03
C MET A 77 -2.10 -14.88 4.83
N GLU A 78 -1.79 -15.07 6.12
CA GLU A 78 -2.71 -15.71 7.03
C GLU A 78 -3.91 -14.81 7.36
N GLU A 79 -4.98 -15.41 7.89
CA GLU A 79 -6.18 -14.67 8.24
C GLU A 79 -5.88 -13.55 9.26
N GLY A 80 -6.22 -12.33 8.91
CA GLY A 80 -6.00 -11.15 9.75
C GLY A 80 -4.65 -10.46 9.58
N GLU A 81 -3.70 -11.04 8.84
CA GLU A 81 -2.40 -10.42 8.57
C GLU A 81 -2.44 -9.37 7.46
N PHE A 82 -3.36 -9.48 6.50
CA PHE A 82 -3.49 -8.54 5.40
C PHE A 82 -4.52 -7.46 5.73
N ILE A 83 -4.10 -6.21 5.65
CA ILE A 83 -4.96 -5.03 5.85
C ILE A 83 -4.92 -4.19 4.59
N GLU A 84 -6.04 -4.15 3.87
CA GLU A 84 -6.21 -3.30 2.69
C GLU A 84 -6.70 -1.92 3.12
N ILE A 85 -5.91 -0.90 2.81
CA ILE A 85 -6.25 0.50 3.11
C ILE A 85 -6.53 1.21 1.78
N PHE A 86 -7.78 1.57 1.56
CA PHE A 86 -8.15 2.37 0.40
C PHE A 86 -7.90 3.85 0.67
N VAL A 87 -6.87 4.38 0.01
CA VAL A 87 -6.53 5.81 0.05
C VAL A 87 -7.31 6.51 -1.05
N ASP A 88 -8.53 6.95 -0.72
CA ASP A 88 -9.46 7.53 -1.67
C ASP A 88 -9.19 9.02 -1.90
N THR A 89 -8.74 9.33 -3.10
CA THR A 89 -8.54 10.69 -3.58
C THR A 89 -9.18 10.81 -4.97
N PRO A 90 -10.13 11.72 -5.19
CA PRO A 90 -10.69 11.97 -6.50
C PRO A 90 -9.60 12.29 -7.54
N LEU A 91 -9.78 11.83 -8.78
CA LEU A 91 -8.76 11.94 -9.82
C LEU A 91 -8.39 13.38 -10.15
N ASP A 92 -9.36 14.29 -10.14
CA ASP A 92 -9.16 15.72 -10.32
C ASP A 92 -8.27 16.33 -9.22
N GLU A 93 -8.45 15.88 -7.99
CA GLU A 93 -7.61 16.29 -6.87
C GLU A 93 -6.20 15.69 -6.98
N CYS A 94 -6.05 14.44 -7.42
CA CYS A 94 -4.74 13.86 -7.72
C CYS A 94 -4.00 14.68 -8.79
N ALA A 95 -4.70 15.02 -9.88
CA ALA A 95 -4.16 15.83 -10.96
C ALA A 95 -3.84 17.26 -10.51
N ARG A 96 -4.64 17.84 -9.60
CA ARG A 96 -4.36 19.17 -9.03
C ARG A 96 -3.10 19.17 -8.15
N ARG A 97 -2.89 18.11 -7.36
CA ARG A 97 -1.71 17.99 -6.49
C ARG A 97 -0.44 17.74 -7.26
N ASP A 98 -0.46 16.86 -8.21
CA ASP A 98 0.60 16.41 -9.14
C ASP A 98 2.05 16.78 -8.76
N PRO A 99 2.57 16.34 -7.60
CA PRO A 99 3.85 16.79 -7.06
C PRO A 99 5.06 16.45 -7.95
N LYS A 100 4.90 15.47 -8.84
CA LYS A 100 5.96 15.01 -9.77
C LYS A 100 5.71 15.44 -11.22
N GLY A 101 4.62 16.16 -11.54
CA GLY A 101 4.23 16.56 -12.89
C GLY A 101 3.90 15.37 -13.80
N LEU A 102 3.46 14.24 -13.22
CA LEU A 102 3.17 13.01 -13.98
C LEU A 102 1.78 13.05 -14.61
N TYR A 103 0.79 13.63 -13.93
CA TYR A 103 -0.57 13.80 -14.46
C TYR A 103 -0.56 14.75 -15.68
N GLU A 104 0.15 15.86 -15.59
CA GLU A 104 0.33 16.79 -16.72
C GLU A 104 0.90 16.06 -17.95
N LYS A 105 1.95 15.27 -17.74
CA LYS A 105 2.58 14.49 -18.83
C LYS A 105 1.66 13.40 -19.38
N ALA A 106 0.90 12.74 -18.52
CA ALA A 106 -0.05 11.70 -18.93
C ALA A 106 -1.21 12.28 -19.73
N LEU A 107 -1.80 13.39 -19.28
CA LEU A 107 -2.86 14.09 -20.02
C LEU A 107 -2.38 14.65 -21.36
N ALA A 108 -1.10 15.03 -21.46
CA ALA A 108 -0.47 15.40 -22.72
C ALA A 108 -0.08 14.22 -23.61
N GLY A 109 -0.44 12.97 -23.24
CA GLY A 109 -0.12 11.75 -24.00
C GLY A 109 1.35 11.34 -23.99
N LYS A 110 2.16 11.91 -23.11
CA LYS A 110 3.61 11.62 -23.02
C LYS A 110 3.93 10.40 -22.17
N ILE A 111 2.97 9.89 -21.39
CA ILE A 111 3.10 8.67 -20.59
C ILE A 111 1.97 7.73 -20.97
N ALA A 112 2.31 6.54 -21.47
CA ALA A 112 1.35 5.48 -21.75
C ALA A 112 0.97 4.73 -20.46
N ASN A 113 -0.20 4.08 -20.47
CA ASN A 113 -0.68 3.20 -19.38
C ASN A 113 -0.70 3.88 -18.00
N PHE A 114 -1.01 5.18 -17.94
CA PHE A 114 -1.08 5.90 -16.69
C PHE A 114 -2.43 5.65 -16.00
N THR A 115 -2.38 5.09 -14.78
CA THR A 115 -3.58 4.73 -14.00
C THR A 115 -4.47 5.95 -13.74
N GLY A 116 -5.74 5.82 -14.04
CA GLY A 116 -6.75 6.88 -13.92
C GLY A 116 -6.83 7.82 -15.14
N VAL A 117 -5.89 7.77 -16.08
CA VAL A 117 -5.92 8.59 -17.31
C VAL A 117 -6.07 7.70 -18.54
N SER A 118 -5.13 6.79 -18.80
CA SER A 118 -5.13 5.88 -19.94
C SER A 118 -5.15 4.40 -19.56
N SER A 119 -5.17 4.08 -18.26
CA SER A 119 -5.33 2.74 -17.68
C SER A 119 -6.35 2.78 -16.56
N CYS A 120 -7.10 1.69 -16.37
CA CYS A 120 -8.14 1.58 -15.36
C CYS A 120 -7.59 1.55 -13.93
N TYR A 121 -8.42 1.97 -12.98
CA TYR A 121 -8.28 1.71 -11.57
C TYR A 121 -9.57 1.08 -11.05
N GLU A 122 -9.46 -0.05 -10.40
CA GLU A 122 -10.59 -0.77 -9.79
C GLU A 122 -10.58 -0.54 -8.29
N ALA A 123 -11.49 0.32 -7.80
CA ALA A 123 -11.61 0.56 -6.36
C ALA A 123 -11.86 -0.74 -5.60
N PRO A 124 -11.27 -0.91 -4.40
CA PRO A 124 -11.55 -2.07 -3.55
C PRO A 124 -13.02 -2.13 -3.17
N GLU A 125 -13.55 -3.35 -3.06
CA GLU A 125 -14.96 -3.56 -2.68
C GLU A 125 -15.15 -3.56 -1.16
N ASN A 126 -14.22 -4.18 -0.44
CA ASN A 126 -14.30 -4.37 1.01
C ASN A 126 -12.92 -4.17 1.66
N PRO A 127 -12.34 -2.96 1.58
CA PRO A 127 -11.09 -2.68 2.27
C PRO A 127 -11.31 -2.66 3.78
N GLU A 128 -10.34 -3.09 4.57
CA GLU A 128 -10.42 -3.01 6.03
C GLU A 128 -10.51 -1.57 6.53
N LEU A 129 -9.91 -0.63 5.78
CA LEU A 129 -9.99 0.79 6.09
C LEU A 129 -10.13 1.61 4.80
N HIS A 130 -11.09 2.55 4.81
CA HIS A 130 -11.29 3.50 3.71
C HIS A 130 -11.02 4.92 4.23
N ILE A 131 -9.98 5.57 3.71
CA ILE A 131 -9.60 6.93 4.09
C ILE A 131 -9.78 7.90 2.92
N ARG A 132 -10.43 9.03 3.16
CA ARG A 132 -10.60 10.12 2.21
C ARG A 132 -9.55 11.19 2.47
N THR A 133 -8.83 11.62 1.43
CA THR A 133 -7.69 12.52 1.62
C THR A 133 -7.99 14.00 1.45
N VAL A 134 -9.14 14.34 0.87
CA VAL A 134 -9.53 15.74 0.64
C VAL A 134 -9.87 16.41 1.97
N GLY A 135 -9.22 17.54 2.24
CA GLY A 135 -9.42 18.32 3.47
C GLY A 135 -8.67 17.80 4.70
N HIS A 136 -7.89 16.75 4.57
CA HIS A 136 -7.13 16.16 5.68
C HIS A 136 -5.62 16.26 5.46
N GLN A 137 -4.86 16.42 6.54
CA GLN A 137 -3.41 16.36 6.49
C GLN A 137 -2.93 14.90 6.51
N PRO A 138 -1.81 14.59 5.85
CA PRO A 138 -1.25 13.23 5.85
C PRO A 138 -1.01 12.66 7.25
N THR A 139 -0.60 13.50 8.19
CA THR A 139 -0.35 13.11 9.59
C THR A 139 -1.64 12.69 10.30
N ASP A 140 -2.75 13.40 10.10
CA ASP A 140 -4.04 13.06 10.73
C ASP A 140 -4.55 11.71 10.21
N LEU A 141 -4.41 11.48 8.91
CA LEU A 141 -4.77 10.19 8.29
C LEU A 141 -3.87 9.05 8.76
N ALA A 142 -2.58 9.30 8.94
CA ALA A 142 -1.65 8.31 9.46
C ALA A 142 -1.96 7.94 10.92
N LEU A 143 -2.36 8.89 11.76
CA LEU A 143 -2.84 8.64 13.13
C LEU A 143 -4.13 7.82 13.14
N ALA A 144 -5.07 8.11 12.24
CA ALA A 144 -6.30 7.32 12.12
C ALA A 144 -6.03 5.86 11.70
N ILE A 145 -5.05 5.64 10.81
CA ILE A 145 -4.62 4.29 10.44
C ILE A 145 -3.97 3.59 11.66
N GLU A 146 -3.12 4.28 12.37
CA GLU A 146 -2.43 3.74 13.56
C GLU A 146 -3.44 3.33 14.64
N GLU A 147 -4.42 4.17 14.97
CA GLU A 147 -5.48 3.86 15.91
C GLU A 147 -6.27 2.61 15.48
N PHE A 148 -6.59 2.49 14.20
CA PHE A 148 -7.25 1.30 13.65
C PHE A 148 -6.39 0.03 13.82
N LEU A 149 -5.08 0.12 13.57
CA LEU A 149 -4.15 -0.99 13.75
C LEU A 149 -4.04 -1.42 15.20
N ASP A 150 -3.94 -0.48 16.13
CA ASP A 150 -3.84 -0.79 17.56
C ASP A 150 -5.11 -1.46 18.10
N CYS A 151 -6.28 -1.05 17.65
CA CYS A 151 -7.54 -1.73 17.99
C CYS A 151 -7.58 -3.19 17.49
N ARG A 152 -6.99 -3.48 16.33
CA ARG A 152 -6.94 -4.84 15.76
C ARG A 152 -5.86 -5.71 16.39
N ILE A 153 -4.66 -5.19 16.51
CA ILE A 153 -3.51 -5.92 17.07
C ILE A 153 -3.66 -6.10 18.58
N GLY A 154 -4.15 -5.10 19.30
CA GLY A 154 -4.41 -5.15 20.74
C GLY A 154 -5.48 -6.17 21.15
N GLY A 155 -6.43 -6.48 20.25
CA GLY A 155 -7.44 -7.53 20.46
C GLY A 155 -6.94 -8.97 20.29
N GLN A 156 -5.76 -9.17 19.68
CA GLN A 156 -5.19 -10.48 19.38
C GLN A 156 -4.01 -10.87 20.31
N MET A 157 -3.47 -9.98 21.10
CA MET A 157 -2.41 -10.29 22.04
C MET A 157 -2.96 -10.94 23.33
N THR A 158 -3.27 -12.23 23.25
CA THR A 158 -3.27 -13.09 24.44
C THR A 158 -1.79 -13.28 24.85
N PRO A 159 -1.38 -13.03 26.11
CA PRO A 159 0.01 -13.21 26.51
C PRO A 159 0.39 -14.69 26.31
N LEU A 160 1.43 -14.93 25.52
CA LEU A 160 2.08 -16.23 25.47
C LEU A 160 2.49 -16.62 26.89
N GLN A 161 1.75 -17.55 27.51
CA GLN A 161 2.18 -18.23 28.71
C GLN A 161 3.45 -19.02 28.33
N ARG A 162 4.60 -18.58 28.84
CA ARG A 162 5.83 -19.37 28.77
C ARG A 162 5.60 -20.65 29.58
N PRO A 163 5.78 -21.84 29.00
CA PRO A 163 5.83 -23.06 29.80
C PRO A 163 7.03 -22.97 30.73
N THR A 164 6.76 -23.26 32.02
CA THR A 164 7.75 -23.39 33.08
C THR A 164 8.62 -24.63 32.89
#